data_20f706c915646b105c42455ea6212fae
#
_entry.id   20f706c915646b105c42455ea6212fae
#
_cell.length_a   1.000
_cell.length_b   1.000
_cell.length_c   1.000
_cell.angle_alpha   90.00
_cell.angle_beta   90.00
_cell.angle_gamma   90.00
#
_symmetry.space_group_name_H-M   'P 1'
#
loop_
_entity.id
_entity.type
_entity.pdbx_description
1 polymer ?
#
loop_
_entity_poly.entity_id
_entity_poly.type
_entity_poly.pdbx_seq_one_letter_code
_entity_poly.pdbx_strand_id
1 'polypeptide(L)'
;NSGDANYIRNYLDWLIALPWGKATKDSFDIDKVSKVLDDEHYGLQEVKERILEYLAVKQYTKSLKGPILCLVGPPGVGKRSIAESIADSLNRKFVRISLGGIKDEAEIRGHRRTYIGAMPGRIIYALKEAKVNNPLILLDEIDKLSNDYKGNPADALLEVLDQNQNKTFRDSFMEVDIDLSNILFVTTANSLETIPRALLDRMEIIEVSGYTYEEKFNIAKKHLLKRVMKECNVDE
;
A
#
# COMPACT_ATOMS: atom_id res chain seq x y z
N ASN A 1 -12.91 -36.58 -15.27
CA ASN A 1 -12.61 -35.19 -15.41
C ASN A 1 -12.50 -34.50 -14.06
N SER A 2 -11.57 -35.00 -13.23
CA SER A 2 -11.26 -34.39 -11.92
C SER A 2 -10.49 -33.06 -12.03
N GLY A 3 -9.76 -32.85 -13.12
CA GLY A 3 -8.98 -31.64 -13.36
C GLY A 3 -9.83 -30.38 -13.58
N ASP A 4 -10.87 -30.48 -14.39
CA ASP A 4 -11.78 -29.36 -14.68
C ASP A 4 -12.57 -28.94 -13.43
N ALA A 5 -12.99 -29.91 -12.63
CA ALA A 5 -13.71 -29.61 -11.39
C ALA A 5 -12.85 -28.88 -10.36
N ASN A 6 -11.57 -29.26 -10.22
CA ASN A 6 -10.64 -28.59 -9.32
C ASN A 6 -10.32 -27.15 -9.78
N TYR A 7 -10.19 -26.96 -11.08
CA TYR A 7 -9.98 -25.65 -11.67
C TYR A 7 -11.16 -24.69 -11.40
N ILE A 8 -12.38 -25.13 -11.65
CA ILE A 8 -13.61 -24.36 -11.38
C ILE A 8 -13.74 -24.06 -9.89
N ARG A 9 -13.48 -25.05 -9.02
CA ARG A 9 -13.53 -24.87 -7.57
C ARG A 9 -12.54 -23.81 -7.11
N ASN A 10 -11.29 -23.87 -7.55
CA ASN A 10 -10.27 -22.88 -7.21
C ASN A 10 -10.70 -21.47 -7.62
N TYR A 11 -11.26 -21.29 -8.80
CA TYR A 11 -11.78 -20.01 -9.26
C TYR A 11 -12.93 -19.49 -8.38
N LEU A 12 -13.89 -20.36 -8.04
CA LEU A 12 -15.01 -20.01 -7.17
C LEU A 12 -14.52 -19.64 -5.76
N ASP A 13 -13.54 -20.35 -5.22
CA ASP A 13 -12.96 -20.07 -3.92
C ASP A 13 -12.33 -18.65 -3.89
N TRP A 14 -11.67 -18.24 -4.97
CA TRP A 14 -11.18 -16.88 -5.11
C TRP A 14 -12.30 -15.83 -5.17
N LEU A 15 -13.36 -16.09 -5.97
CA LEU A 15 -14.50 -15.18 -6.06
C LEU A 15 -15.20 -14.98 -4.71
N ILE A 16 -15.37 -16.04 -3.94
CA ILE A 16 -16.02 -16.00 -2.62
C ILE A 16 -15.12 -15.33 -1.59
N ALA A 17 -13.80 -15.47 -1.70
CA ALA A 17 -12.84 -14.93 -0.76
C ALA A 17 -12.68 -13.39 -0.87
N LEU A 18 -13.06 -12.79 -1.99
CA LEU A 18 -12.98 -11.35 -2.16
C LEU A 18 -14.05 -10.61 -1.32
N PRO A 19 -13.70 -9.43 -0.78
CA PRO A 19 -14.57 -8.70 0.14
C PRO A 19 -15.64 -7.86 -0.58
N TRP A 20 -16.53 -8.50 -1.31
CA TRP A 20 -17.62 -7.83 -2.01
C TRP A 20 -18.52 -7.07 -1.03
N GLY A 21 -18.59 -5.73 -1.20
CA GLY A 21 -19.43 -4.87 -0.38
C GLY A 21 -19.06 -4.77 1.10
N LYS A 22 -17.92 -5.33 1.51
CA LYS A 22 -17.43 -5.26 2.90
C LYS A 22 -16.43 -4.13 3.05
N ALA A 23 -16.69 -3.19 3.96
CA ALA A 23 -15.82 -2.06 4.24
C ALA A 23 -15.70 -1.80 5.74
N THR A 24 -14.57 -1.23 6.18
CA THR A 24 -14.47 -0.59 7.49
C THR A 24 -15.09 0.80 7.43
N LYS A 25 -15.56 1.30 8.57
CA LYS A 25 -16.00 2.68 8.66
C LYS A 25 -14.80 3.60 8.78
N ASP A 26 -14.58 4.41 7.77
CA ASP A 26 -13.49 5.40 7.77
C ASP A 26 -13.64 6.44 8.88
N SER A 27 -12.51 6.83 9.43
CA SER A 27 -12.38 7.90 10.39
C SER A 27 -11.31 8.88 9.92
N PHE A 28 -11.68 9.85 9.09
CA PHE A 28 -10.79 10.94 8.66
C PHE A 28 -10.75 12.05 9.72
N ASP A 29 -10.36 11.70 10.92
CA ASP A 29 -10.13 12.63 12.02
C ASP A 29 -8.65 13.07 12.03
N ILE A 30 -8.40 14.28 11.52
CA ILE A 30 -7.04 14.81 11.36
C ILE A 30 -6.33 14.99 12.71
N ASP A 31 -7.06 15.34 13.76
CA ASP A 31 -6.47 15.49 15.10
C ASP A 31 -6.01 14.13 15.64
N LYS A 32 -6.79 13.08 15.40
CA LYS A 32 -6.41 11.71 15.73
C LYS A 32 -5.18 11.26 14.94
N VAL A 33 -5.13 11.54 13.63
CA VAL A 33 -3.96 11.21 12.80
C VAL A 33 -2.72 11.93 13.31
N SER A 34 -2.82 13.23 13.61
CA SER A 34 -1.74 14.02 14.16
C SER A 34 -1.19 13.41 15.46
N LYS A 35 -2.10 13.07 16.38
CA LYS A 35 -1.71 12.47 17.66
C LYS A 35 -1.01 11.13 17.47
N VAL A 36 -1.53 10.24 16.64
CA VAL A 36 -0.91 8.93 16.37
C VAL A 36 0.47 9.09 15.76
N LEU A 37 0.65 10.00 14.80
CA LEU A 37 1.95 10.28 14.20
C LEU A 37 2.96 10.83 15.22
N ASP A 38 2.52 11.69 16.15
CA ASP A 38 3.39 12.24 17.18
C ASP A 38 3.76 11.21 18.26
N ASP A 39 2.83 10.34 18.62
CA ASP A 39 3.04 9.30 19.61
C ASP A 39 3.96 8.16 19.10
N GLU A 40 3.85 7.82 17.82
CA GLU A 40 4.55 6.68 17.23
C GLU A 40 5.86 7.04 16.50
N HIS A 41 6.02 8.31 16.11
CA HIS A 41 7.18 8.77 15.33
C HIS A 41 7.84 9.98 15.97
N TYR A 42 9.14 9.86 16.21
CA TYR A 42 9.94 10.97 16.74
C TYR A 42 10.30 11.99 15.64
N GLY A 43 10.15 13.28 15.94
CA GLY A 43 10.54 14.35 15.00
C GLY A 43 9.72 14.35 13.71
N LEU A 44 10.37 14.55 12.57
CA LEU A 44 9.74 14.55 11.24
C LEU A 44 8.56 15.53 11.12
N GLN A 45 8.66 16.69 11.74
CA GLN A 45 7.55 17.66 11.85
C GLN A 45 7.01 18.06 10.48
N GLU A 46 7.91 18.42 9.56
CA GLU A 46 7.53 18.80 8.20
C GLU A 46 6.83 17.66 7.45
N VAL A 47 7.32 16.44 7.60
CA VAL A 47 6.70 15.23 7.00
C VAL A 47 5.29 15.03 7.54
N LYS A 48 5.12 15.13 8.87
CA LYS A 48 3.81 14.99 9.53
C LYS A 48 2.82 16.04 9.06
N GLU A 49 3.24 17.31 9.00
CA GLU A 49 2.41 18.41 8.51
C GLU A 49 1.94 18.16 7.08
N ARG A 50 2.82 17.77 6.17
CA ARG A 50 2.47 17.46 4.78
C ARG A 50 1.52 16.27 4.66
N ILE A 51 1.68 15.24 5.49
CA ILE A 51 0.75 14.11 5.54
C ILE A 51 -0.64 14.58 6.00
N LEU A 52 -0.70 15.41 7.04
CA LEU A 52 -1.97 15.94 7.53
C LEU A 52 -2.66 16.81 6.50
N GLU A 53 -1.93 17.68 5.78
CA GLU A 53 -2.46 18.46 4.68
C GLU A 53 -3.03 17.57 3.56
N TYR A 54 -2.30 16.55 3.16
CA TYR A 54 -2.74 15.57 2.17
C TYR A 54 -4.06 14.89 2.57
N LEU A 55 -4.14 14.43 3.81
CA LEU A 55 -5.36 13.76 4.33
C LEU A 55 -6.52 14.74 4.52
N ALA A 56 -6.25 15.98 4.94
CA ALA A 56 -7.26 17.02 5.08
C ALA A 56 -7.93 17.35 3.74
N VAL A 57 -7.19 17.38 2.64
CA VAL A 57 -7.77 17.54 1.30
C VAL A 57 -8.70 16.38 0.96
N LYS A 58 -8.31 15.14 1.27
CA LYS A 58 -9.17 13.95 1.06
C LYS A 58 -10.46 14.02 1.89
N GLN A 59 -10.35 14.46 3.12
CA GLN A 59 -11.50 14.67 4.00
C GLN A 59 -12.45 15.75 3.46
N TYR A 60 -11.88 16.89 3.09
CA TYR A 60 -12.67 18.04 2.59
C TYR A 60 -13.42 17.70 1.31
N THR A 61 -12.74 17.06 0.36
CA THR A 61 -13.32 16.66 -0.92
C THR A 61 -14.23 15.44 -0.81
N LYS A 62 -14.20 14.73 0.30
CA LYS A 62 -14.85 13.41 0.50
C LYS A 62 -14.53 12.43 -0.63
N SER A 63 -13.33 12.50 -1.13
CA SER A 63 -12.87 11.71 -2.28
C SER A 63 -11.41 11.30 -2.12
N LEU A 64 -11.12 10.05 -2.45
CA LEU A 64 -9.74 9.58 -2.56
C LEU A 64 -9.07 9.99 -3.88
N LYS A 65 -9.80 10.66 -4.77
CA LYS A 65 -9.25 11.18 -6.03
C LYS A 65 -8.14 12.20 -5.77
N GLY A 66 -7.21 12.26 -6.71
CA GLY A 66 -6.05 13.13 -6.66
C GLY A 66 -4.74 12.35 -6.57
N PRO A 67 -3.64 13.02 -6.32
CA PRO A 67 -2.32 12.39 -6.28
C PRO A 67 -2.23 11.32 -5.18
N ILE A 68 -1.34 10.36 -5.40
CA ILE A 68 -1.06 9.26 -4.48
C ILE A 68 0.15 9.63 -3.64
N LEU A 69 0.04 9.43 -2.33
CA LEU A 69 1.13 9.73 -1.42
C LEU A 69 2.34 8.81 -1.70
N CYS A 70 3.50 9.42 -1.90
CA CYS A 70 4.78 8.73 -2.05
C CYS A 70 5.77 9.22 -0.99
N LEU A 71 6.16 8.34 -0.09
CA LEU A 71 7.18 8.60 0.92
C LEU A 71 8.55 8.20 0.36
N VAL A 72 9.45 9.16 0.19
CA VAL A 72 10.77 8.96 -0.40
C VAL A 72 11.86 9.25 0.62
N GLY A 73 12.83 8.37 0.71
CA GLY A 73 13.98 8.58 1.58
C GLY A 73 14.81 7.31 1.76
N PRO A 74 15.94 7.41 2.46
CA PRO A 74 16.84 6.28 2.65
C PRO A 74 16.13 5.13 3.40
N PRO A 75 16.65 3.90 3.29
CA PRO A 75 16.12 2.78 4.04
C PRO A 75 16.25 3.02 5.55
N GLY A 76 15.30 2.47 6.32
CA GLY A 76 15.35 2.52 7.77
C GLY A 76 14.87 3.82 8.44
N VAL A 77 14.30 4.77 7.68
CA VAL A 77 13.74 6.01 8.26
C VAL A 77 12.29 5.88 8.74
N GLY A 78 11.68 4.71 8.60
CA GLY A 78 10.32 4.45 9.11
C GLY A 78 9.19 4.72 8.12
N LYS A 79 9.44 4.79 6.83
CA LYS A 79 8.40 5.01 5.80
C LYS A 79 7.22 4.04 5.92
N ARG A 80 7.51 2.75 6.11
CA ARG A 80 6.47 1.72 6.31
C ARG A 80 5.66 1.97 7.60
N SER A 81 6.33 2.22 8.71
CA SER A 81 5.65 2.48 9.99
C SER A 81 4.76 3.72 9.92
N ILE A 82 5.15 4.75 9.18
CA ILE A 82 4.31 5.92 8.92
C ILE A 82 3.01 5.52 8.21
N ALA A 83 3.10 4.69 7.17
CA ALA A 83 1.92 4.20 6.45
C ALA A 83 1.01 3.33 7.34
N GLU A 84 1.58 2.49 8.18
CA GLU A 84 0.82 1.71 9.18
C GLU A 84 0.07 2.62 10.14
N SER A 85 0.73 3.65 10.69
CA SER A 85 0.11 4.63 11.59
C SER A 85 -1.03 5.41 10.91
N ILE A 86 -0.88 5.76 9.64
CA ILE A 86 -1.95 6.38 8.86
C ILE A 86 -3.15 5.44 8.75
N ALA A 87 -2.93 4.17 8.42
CA ALA A 87 -4.00 3.17 8.30
C ALA A 87 -4.76 3.01 9.62
N ASP A 88 -4.05 2.86 10.73
CA ASP A 88 -4.64 2.68 12.06
C ASP A 88 -5.45 3.91 12.48
N SER A 89 -4.93 5.11 12.25
CA SER A 89 -5.62 6.36 12.60
C SER A 89 -6.88 6.59 11.77
N LEU A 90 -6.92 6.12 10.53
CA LEU A 90 -8.10 6.18 9.64
C LEU A 90 -9.08 5.02 9.84
N ASN A 91 -8.79 4.08 10.73
CA ASN A 91 -9.55 2.84 10.91
C ASN A 91 -9.62 1.98 9.64
N ARG A 92 -8.52 1.94 8.88
CA ARG A 92 -8.38 1.12 7.69
C ARG A 92 -7.50 -0.09 7.97
N LYS A 93 -7.81 -1.22 7.34
CA LYS A 93 -6.92 -2.36 7.32
C LYS A 93 -5.67 -2.02 6.51
N PHE A 94 -4.51 -2.46 6.99
CA PHE A 94 -3.23 -2.25 6.33
C PHE A 94 -2.77 -3.53 5.64
N VAL A 95 -2.40 -3.42 4.37
CA VAL A 95 -1.75 -4.50 3.62
C VAL A 95 -0.55 -3.94 2.87
N ARG A 96 0.54 -4.66 2.90
CA ARG A 96 1.78 -4.32 2.20
C ARG A 96 1.98 -5.21 0.98
N ILE A 97 2.27 -4.59 -0.16
CA ILE A 97 2.76 -5.26 -1.37
C ILE A 97 4.20 -4.79 -1.61
N SER A 98 5.16 -5.69 -1.54
CA SER A 98 6.53 -5.40 -1.95
C SER A 98 6.65 -5.47 -3.45
N LEU A 99 7.06 -4.36 -4.07
CA LEU A 99 7.27 -4.26 -5.52
C LEU A 99 8.72 -4.59 -5.90
N GLY A 100 9.63 -4.67 -4.92
CA GLY A 100 11.00 -5.08 -5.15
C GLY A 100 11.06 -6.52 -5.66
N GLY A 101 11.70 -6.71 -6.83
CA GLY A 101 11.85 -8.02 -7.45
C GLY A 101 10.70 -8.46 -8.35
N ILE A 102 9.62 -7.68 -8.48
CA ILE A 102 8.58 -7.93 -9.48
C ILE A 102 9.16 -7.65 -10.87
N LYS A 103 9.12 -8.67 -11.72
CA LYS A 103 9.64 -8.63 -13.10
C LYS A 103 8.57 -8.85 -14.14
N ASP A 104 7.48 -9.50 -13.78
CA ASP A 104 6.40 -9.89 -14.67
C ASP A 104 5.14 -9.08 -14.37
N GLU A 105 4.56 -8.50 -15.40
CA GLU A 105 3.27 -7.80 -15.32
C GLU A 105 2.17 -8.68 -14.73
N ALA A 106 2.21 -9.99 -14.99
CA ALA A 106 1.26 -10.96 -14.46
C ALA A 106 1.28 -11.06 -12.93
N GLU A 107 2.37 -10.68 -12.26
CA GLU A 107 2.39 -10.62 -10.79
C GLU A 107 1.44 -9.54 -10.25
N ILE A 108 1.16 -8.49 -11.03
CA ILE A 108 0.20 -7.44 -10.67
C ILE A 108 -1.18 -7.73 -11.24
N ARG A 109 -1.28 -8.09 -12.52
CA ARG A 109 -2.54 -8.32 -13.25
C ARG A 109 -3.09 -9.73 -13.12
N GLY A 110 -2.32 -10.70 -12.63
CA GLY A 110 -2.68 -12.12 -12.63
C GLY A 110 -2.38 -12.82 -13.97
N HIS A 111 -2.41 -14.15 -13.93
CA HIS A 111 -2.21 -15.00 -15.09
C HIS A 111 -3.57 -15.39 -15.69
N ARG A 112 -3.63 -15.49 -17.02
CA ARG A 112 -4.84 -16.03 -17.68
C ARG A 112 -5.14 -17.42 -17.16
N ARG A 113 -6.40 -17.69 -16.85
CA ARG A 113 -6.86 -18.96 -16.28
C ARG A 113 -6.55 -20.19 -17.13
N THR A 114 -6.30 -20.02 -18.42
CA THR A 114 -5.94 -21.09 -19.35
C THR A 114 -4.54 -21.67 -19.11
N TYR A 115 -3.69 -20.98 -18.34
CA TYR A 115 -2.36 -21.48 -18.04
C TYR A 115 -2.36 -22.39 -16.82
N ILE A 116 -1.57 -23.46 -16.87
CA ILE A 116 -1.35 -24.35 -15.73
C ILE A 116 -0.67 -23.57 -14.60
N GLY A 117 -1.25 -23.64 -13.39
CA GLY A 117 -0.74 -22.88 -12.24
C GLY A 117 -1.10 -21.39 -12.26
N ALA A 118 -2.08 -20.98 -13.06
CA ALA A 118 -2.56 -19.61 -13.09
C ALA A 118 -3.05 -19.16 -11.70
N MET A 119 -2.70 -17.94 -11.34
CA MET A 119 -3.01 -17.31 -10.06
C MET A 119 -3.45 -15.86 -10.28
N PRO A 120 -4.28 -15.30 -9.39
CA PRO A 120 -4.56 -13.87 -9.38
C PRO A 120 -3.30 -13.04 -9.11
N GLY A 121 -3.35 -11.76 -9.43
CA GLY A 121 -2.28 -10.82 -9.15
C GLY A 121 -2.23 -10.36 -7.69
N ARG A 122 -1.18 -9.63 -7.35
CA ARG A 122 -0.90 -9.13 -5.99
C ARG A 122 -2.01 -8.27 -5.40
N ILE A 123 -2.71 -7.50 -6.24
CA ILE A 123 -3.83 -6.65 -5.78
C ILE A 123 -4.98 -7.51 -5.26
N ILE A 124 -5.30 -8.59 -5.95
CA ILE A 124 -6.35 -9.53 -5.54
C ILE A 124 -5.98 -10.25 -4.23
N TYR A 125 -4.72 -10.66 -4.10
CA TYR A 125 -4.21 -11.21 -2.85
C TYR A 125 -4.33 -10.22 -1.69
N ALA A 126 -3.98 -8.95 -1.92
CA ALA A 126 -4.10 -7.91 -0.90
C ALA A 126 -5.55 -7.69 -0.44
N LEU A 127 -6.51 -7.69 -1.37
CA LEU A 127 -7.93 -7.59 -1.02
C LEU A 127 -8.43 -8.80 -0.22
N LYS A 128 -8.00 -10.00 -0.57
CA LYS A 128 -8.32 -11.22 0.18
C LYS A 128 -7.75 -11.14 1.60
N GLU A 129 -6.50 -10.70 1.76
CA GLU A 129 -5.84 -10.52 3.05
C GLU A 129 -6.54 -9.45 3.91
N ALA A 130 -6.88 -8.33 3.31
CA ALA A 130 -7.54 -7.22 3.99
C ALA A 130 -8.95 -7.58 4.48
N LYS A 131 -9.68 -8.47 3.79
CA LYS A 131 -11.07 -8.84 4.04
C LYS A 131 -12.07 -7.69 3.97
N VAL A 132 -11.65 -6.55 3.45
CA VAL A 132 -12.45 -5.35 3.20
C VAL A 132 -12.06 -4.73 1.85
N ASN A 133 -12.96 -3.96 1.24
CA ASN A 133 -12.73 -3.35 -0.07
C ASN A 133 -12.10 -1.94 0.01
N ASN A 134 -11.91 -1.42 1.23
CA ASN A 134 -11.34 -0.10 1.48
C ASN A 134 -10.09 -0.14 2.39
N PRO A 135 -9.12 -1.04 2.16
CA PRO A 135 -7.88 -1.03 2.92
C PRO A 135 -7.01 0.16 2.54
N LEU A 136 -5.99 0.41 3.36
CA LEU A 136 -4.79 1.11 2.91
C LEU A 136 -3.82 0.05 2.38
N ILE A 137 -3.44 0.17 1.11
CA ILE A 137 -2.43 -0.70 0.50
C ILE A 137 -1.15 0.10 0.32
N LEU A 138 -0.09 -0.37 0.96
CA LEU A 138 1.26 0.13 0.79
C LEU A 138 1.95 -0.59 -0.37
N LEU A 139 2.23 0.14 -1.44
CA LEU A 139 3.08 -0.31 -2.53
C LEU A 139 4.52 0.05 -2.21
N ASP A 140 5.23 -0.89 -1.61
CA ASP A 140 6.56 -0.67 -1.05
C ASP A 140 7.65 -0.87 -2.10
N GLU A 141 8.65 0.02 -2.11
CA GLU A 141 9.80 -0.03 -3.00
C GLU A 141 9.44 0.10 -4.51
N ILE A 142 8.59 1.08 -4.86
CA ILE A 142 8.16 1.30 -6.25
C ILE A 142 9.32 1.64 -7.20
N ASP A 143 10.42 2.17 -6.68
CA ASP A 143 11.66 2.45 -7.42
C ASP A 143 12.43 1.19 -7.83
N LYS A 144 12.07 0.04 -7.30
CA LYS A 144 12.71 -1.25 -7.61
C LYS A 144 11.94 -2.12 -8.60
N LEU A 145 10.92 -1.57 -9.25
CA LEU A 145 10.27 -2.24 -10.37
C LEU A 145 11.27 -2.42 -11.51
N SER A 146 11.42 -3.64 -12.00
CA SER A 146 12.26 -3.89 -13.16
C SER A 146 11.44 -3.90 -14.44
N ASN A 147 12.02 -3.33 -15.50
CA ASN A 147 11.48 -3.45 -16.85
C ASN A 147 12.15 -4.67 -17.51
N ASP A 148 11.46 -5.79 -17.57
CA ASP A 148 11.93 -6.99 -18.23
C ASP A 148 11.09 -7.29 -19.48
N TYR A 149 11.60 -8.18 -20.34
CA TYR A 149 11.00 -8.58 -21.62
C TYR A 149 9.60 -9.23 -21.54
N LYS A 150 9.08 -9.48 -20.34
CA LYS A 150 7.80 -10.15 -20.08
C LYS A 150 6.64 -9.20 -19.73
N GLY A 151 6.65 -8.01 -20.27
CA GLY A 151 5.65 -7.00 -19.96
C GLY A 151 6.19 -5.87 -19.11
N ASN A 152 5.33 -4.89 -18.85
CA ASN A 152 5.70 -3.70 -18.08
C ASN A 152 4.89 -3.63 -16.79
N PRO A 153 5.45 -4.04 -15.64
CA PRO A 153 4.77 -3.92 -14.35
C PRO A 153 4.34 -2.49 -14.01
N ALA A 154 5.07 -1.49 -14.49
CA ALA A 154 4.72 -0.09 -14.28
C ALA A 154 3.40 0.29 -14.99
N ASP A 155 3.13 -0.23 -16.18
CA ASP A 155 1.86 0.01 -16.90
C ASP A 155 0.69 -0.65 -16.16
N ALA A 156 0.89 -1.84 -15.60
CA ALA A 156 -0.11 -2.49 -14.76
C ALA A 156 -0.42 -1.67 -13.51
N LEU A 157 0.59 -1.08 -12.86
CA LEU A 157 0.39 -0.18 -11.73
C LEU A 157 -0.31 1.11 -12.12
N LEU A 158 -0.06 1.66 -13.29
CA LEU A 158 -0.78 2.83 -13.79
C LEU A 158 -2.29 2.58 -13.84
N GLU A 159 -2.72 1.41 -14.33
CA GLU A 159 -4.12 1.03 -14.36
C GLU A 159 -4.72 0.90 -12.94
N VAL A 160 -3.98 0.31 -12.02
CA VAL A 160 -4.38 0.17 -10.61
C VAL A 160 -4.53 1.54 -9.92
N LEU A 161 -3.62 2.46 -10.20
CA LEU A 161 -3.55 3.77 -9.56
C LEU A 161 -4.37 4.84 -10.30
N ASP A 162 -4.75 4.63 -11.54
CA ASP A 162 -5.57 5.57 -12.29
C ASP A 162 -7.02 5.51 -11.84
N GLN A 163 -7.46 6.59 -11.23
CA GLN A 163 -8.80 6.69 -10.65
C GLN A 163 -9.93 6.76 -11.68
N ASN A 164 -9.61 6.98 -12.94
CA ASN A 164 -10.59 6.88 -14.02
C ASN A 164 -10.80 5.44 -14.48
N GLN A 165 -9.81 4.57 -14.27
CA GLN A 165 -9.79 3.18 -14.73
C GLN A 165 -9.97 2.16 -13.60
N ASN A 166 -9.55 2.48 -12.37
CA ASN A 166 -9.47 1.50 -11.30
C ASN A 166 -10.81 1.04 -10.72
N LYS A 167 -11.91 1.69 -11.06
CA LYS A 167 -13.27 1.21 -10.71
C LYS A 167 -13.64 -0.09 -11.42
N THR A 168 -13.05 -0.32 -12.57
CA THR A 168 -13.28 -1.48 -13.43
C THR A 168 -11.97 -2.24 -13.66
N PHE A 169 -11.14 -2.34 -12.61
CA PHE A 169 -9.91 -3.10 -12.67
C PHE A 169 -10.20 -4.57 -12.95
N ARG A 170 -9.52 -5.12 -13.93
CA ARG A 170 -9.72 -6.51 -14.36
C ARG A 170 -8.44 -7.29 -14.24
N ASP A 171 -8.40 -8.16 -13.24
CA ASP A 171 -7.36 -9.17 -13.10
C ASP A 171 -7.56 -10.27 -14.15
N SER A 172 -6.48 -10.73 -14.76
CA SER A 172 -6.55 -11.71 -15.85
C SER A 172 -7.01 -13.10 -15.41
N PHE A 173 -6.83 -13.44 -14.12
CA PHE A 173 -7.35 -14.67 -13.55
C PHE A 173 -8.81 -14.53 -13.15
N MET A 174 -9.16 -13.42 -12.50
CA MET A 174 -10.52 -13.20 -11.99
C MET A 174 -11.52 -12.95 -13.11
N GLU A 175 -11.13 -12.23 -14.17
CA GLU A 175 -11.95 -11.88 -15.35
C GLU A 175 -13.31 -11.24 -15.00
N VAL A 176 -13.36 -10.56 -13.87
CA VAL A 176 -14.49 -9.75 -13.42
C VAL A 176 -14.00 -8.36 -13.04
N ASP A 177 -14.86 -7.37 -13.18
CA ASP A 177 -14.53 -6.01 -12.79
C ASP A 177 -14.51 -5.89 -11.25
N ILE A 178 -13.43 -5.33 -10.73
CA ILE A 178 -13.22 -5.11 -9.30
C ILE A 178 -12.99 -3.62 -9.07
N ASP A 179 -13.77 -3.04 -8.19
CA ASP A 179 -13.67 -1.62 -7.85
C ASP A 179 -12.55 -1.38 -6.84
N LEU A 180 -11.46 -0.75 -7.28
CA LEU A 180 -10.32 -0.35 -6.45
C LEU A 180 -10.40 1.10 -5.96
N SER A 181 -11.45 1.84 -6.30
CA SER A 181 -11.55 3.28 -6.02
C SER A 181 -11.67 3.63 -4.54
N ASN A 182 -12.02 2.67 -3.70
CA ASN A 182 -12.12 2.84 -2.25
C ASN A 182 -10.83 2.51 -1.51
N ILE A 183 -9.81 2.04 -2.20
CA ILE A 183 -8.50 1.74 -1.63
C ILE A 183 -7.70 3.03 -1.51
N LEU A 184 -7.11 3.25 -0.34
CA LEU A 184 -6.11 4.30 -0.16
C LEU A 184 -4.74 3.72 -0.47
N PHE A 185 -4.18 4.09 -1.61
CA PHE A 185 -2.82 3.68 -1.99
C PHE A 185 -1.80 4.65 -1.42
N VAL A 186 -0.76 4.10 -0.82
CA VAL A 186 0.45 4.81 -0.40
C VAL A 186 1.64 4.08 -1.01
N THR A 187 2.62 4.82 -1.49
CA THR A 187 3.84 4.25 -2.07
C THR A 187 5.06 4.65 -1.27
N THR A 188 6.11 3.85 -1.33
CA THR A 188 7.43 4.20 -0.81
C THR A 188 8.49 4.02 -1.89
N ALA A 189 9.55 4.81 -1.80
CA ALA A 189 10.74 4.69 -2.63
C ALA A 189 11.98 5.12 -1.85
N ASN A 190 13.13 4.60 -2.23
CA ASN A 190 14.41 5.12 -1.72
C ASN A 190 14.91 6.29 -2.56
N SER A 191 14.64 6.26 -3.87
CA SER A 191 15.01 7.28 -4.85
C SER A 191 13.90 7.43 -5.90
N LEU A 192 13.81 8.61 -6.52
CA LEU A 192 12.86 8.87 -7.60
C LEU A 192 13.42 8.55 -8.99
N GLU A 193 14.72 8.33 -9.11
CA GLU A 193 15.44 8.28 -10.38
C GLU A 193 14.97 7.17 -11.32
N THR A 194 14.59 6.03 -10.75
CA THR A 194 14.16 4.83 -11.51
C THR A 194 12.66 4.72 -11.68
N ILE A 195 11.90 5.62 -11.08
CA ILE A 195 10.44 5.60 -11.19
C ILE A 195 10.03 6.20 -12.53
N PRO A 196 9.22 5.50 -13.35
CA PRO A 196 8.71 6.05 -14.59
C PRO A 196 7.95 7.36 -14.38
N ARG A 197 8.17 8.33 -15.26
CA ARG A 197 7.57 9.66 -15.14
C ARG A 197 6.05 9.61 -15.07
N ALA A 198 5.42 8.74 -15.81
CA ALA A 198 3.97 8.57 -15.80
C ALA A 198 3.42 8.20 -14.40
N LEU A 199 4.19 7.45 -13.59
CA LEU A 199 3.86 7.17 -12.19
C LEU A 199 4.15 8.38 -11.30
N LEU A 200 5.29 9.05 -11.49
CA LEU A 200 5.65 10.25 -10.71
C LEU A 200 4.62 11.37 -10.86
N ASP A 201 4.08 11.57 -12.05
CA ASP A 201 3.08 12.61 -12.34
C ASP A 201 1.76 12.39 -11.56
N ARG A 202 1.55 11.20 -11.03
CA ARG A 202 0.37 10.84 -10.22
C ARG A 202 0.63 10.85 -8.72
N MET A 203 1.83 11.25 -8.28
CA MET A 203 2.27 11.16 -6.90
C MET A 203 2.41 12.53 -6.23
N GLU A 204 1.99 12.60 -4.99
CA GLU A 204 2.38 13.63 -4.04
C GLU A 204 3.60 13.12 -3.28
N ILE A 205 4.76 13.73 -3.55
CA ILE A 205 6.03 13.28 -3.03
C ILE A 205 6.33 13.99 -1.70
N ILE A 206 6.56 13.20 -0.66
CA ILE A 206 7.03 13.69 0.64
C ILE A 206 8.38 13.05 0.92
N GLU A 207 9.41 13.89 1.03
CA GLU A 207 10.75 13.45 1.37
C GLU A 207 10.87 13.20 2.88
N VAL A 208 11.23 11.97 3.24
CA VAL A 208 11.52 11.57 4.61
C VAL A 208 13.03 11.54 4.78
N SER A 209 13.57 12.56 5.40
CA SER A 209 15.01 12.68 5.63
C SER A 209 15.52 11.62 6.61
N GLY A 210 16.80 11.30 6.48
CA GLY A 210 17.49 10.47 7.48
C GLY A 210 17.60 11.18 8.80
N TYR A 211 17.62 10.43 9.89
CA TYR A 211 17.80 10.98 11.24
C TYR A 211 19.25 11.35 11.54
N THR A 212 19.42 12.42 12.30
CA THR A 212 20.71 12.76 12.92
C THR A 212 21.08 11.72 13.98
N TYR A 213 22.32 11.73 14.43
CA TYR A 213 22.78 10.83 15.49
C TYR A 213 21.98 11.01 16.80
N GLU A 214 21.70 12.25 17.15
CA GLU A 214 20.91 12.61 18.34
C GLU A 214 19.44 12.13 18.23
N GLU A 215 18.83 12.31 17.06
CA GLU A 215 17.48 11.80 16.78
C GLU A 215 17.44 10.28 16.85
N LYS A 216 18.44 9.56 16.27
CA LYS A 216 18.56 8.10 16.37
C LYS A 216 18.66 7.64 17.83
N PHE A 217 19.42 8.34 18.66
CA PHE A 217 19.53 8.05 20.07
C PHE A 217 18.18 8.20 20.80
N ASN A 218 17.49 9.31 20.53
CA ASN A 218 16.16 9.56 21.12
C ASN A 218 15.11 8.52 20.67
N ILE A 219 15.15 8.11 19.38
CA ILE A 219 14.30 7.04 18.86
C ILE A 219 14.59 5.72 19.57
N ALA A 220 15.86 5.36 19.71
CA ALA A 220 16.26 4.16 20.42
C ALA A 220 15.75 4.15 21.87
N LYS A 221 15.92 5.26 22.58
CA LYS A 221 15.51 5.39 23.98
C LYS A 221 13.99 5.40 24.17
N LYS A 222 13.24 6.16 23.36
CA LYS A 222 11.79 6.36 23.54
C LYS A 222 10.93 5.24 22.96
N HIS A 223 11.34 4.67 21.86
CA HIS A 223 10.50 3.75 21.09
C HIS A 223 11.07 2.32 21.03
N LEU A 224 12.35 2.17 20.63
CA LEU A 224 12.91 0.84 20.43
C LEU A 224 13.16 0.11 21.74
N LEU A 225 13.71 0.79 22.75
CA LEU A 225 13.98 0.17 24.05
C LEU A 225 12.70 -0.36 24.69
N LYS A 226 11.66 0.47 24.76
CA LYS A 226 10.36 0.09 25.31
C LYS A 226 9.72 -1.09 24.57
N ARG A 227 9.84 -1.08 23.24
CA ARG A 227 9.33 -2.18 22.41
C ARG A 227 10.07 -3.49 22.69
N VAL A 228 11.40 -3.45 22.71
CA VAL A 228 12.23 -4.63 23.00
C VAL A 228 11.99 -5.15 24.43
N MET A 229 11.89 -4.26 25.42
CA MET A 229 11.57 -4.65 26.80
C MET A 229 10.22 -5.37 26.86
N LYS A 230 9.20 -4.85 26.19
CA LYS A 230 7.88 -5.50 26.10
C LYS A 230 7.93 -6.85 25.39
N GLU A 231 8.69 -6.96 24.30
CA GLU A 231 8.87 -8.22 23.57
C GLU A 231 9.65 -9.26 24.38
N CYS A 232 10.57 -8.81 25.22
CA CYS A 232 11.39 -9.67 26.09
C CYS A 232 10.79 -9.94 27.48
N ASN A 233 9.60 -9.42 27.79
CA ASN A 233 8.97 -9.48 29.12
C ASN A 233 9.90 -8.99 30.24
N VAL A 234 10.67 -7.94 30.00
CA VAL A 234 11.53 -7.28 30.96
C VAL A 234 10.79 -6.05 31.49
N ASP A 235 10.45 -6.02 32.76
CA ASP A 235 9.88 -4.86 33.43
C ASP A 235 10.96 -3.77 33.66
N GLU A 236 10.53 -2.49 33.73
CA GLU A 236 11.42 -1.33 33.94
C GLU A 236 12.13 -1.39 35.34
#